data_4cc85b00042c8ca487fe08925758d35f
#
_entry.id   4cc85b00042c8ca487fe08925758d35f
#
_cell.length_a   1.000
_cell.length_b   1.000
_cell.length_c   1.000
_cell.angle_alpha   90.00
_cell.angle_beta   90.00
_cell.angle_gamma   90.00
#
_symmetry.space_group_name_H-M   'P 1'
#
loop_
_entity.id
_entity.type
_entity.pdbx_description
1 polymer ?
#
loop_
_entity_poly.entity_id
_entity_poly.type
_entity_poly.pdbx_seq_one_letter_code
_entity_poly.pdbx_strand_id
1 'polypeptide(L)'
;MADINIKIDDCWNKIGVWGHVRPRCPELEKIIHCANCKVYSAAARQLLDREISPEYMQEAAITLAQRKETTKNTNTTSIVIFRIGEEWLGLPTHLFQEVVQFRSVHSIPHRRGKILRGLVNIRGELQLCVSLGQLLDIKKGEIQGTNIAKGIYERMIVIAKDGVRYVFPVGEVRGIRRYPDKE
;
A
#
# COMPACT_ATOMS: atom_id res chain seq x y z
N MET A 1 -20.57 18.46 32.75
CA MET A 1 -19.54 17.89 31.88
C MET A 1 -18.28 17.77 32.70
N ALA A 2 -17.93 16.58 33.16
CA ALA A 2 -16.71 16.36 33.90
C ALA A 2 -15.60 16.17 32.87
N ASP A 3 -14.76 17.19 32.66
CA ASP A 3 -13.51 17.04 31.94
C ASP A 3 -12.63 16.08 32.73
N ILE A 4 -12.65 14.82 32.32
CA ILE A 4 -11.71 13.83 32.80
C ILE A 4 -10.35 14.19 32.18
N ASN A 5 -9.65 15.08 32.86
CA ASN A 5 -8.28 15.46 32.49
C ASN A 5 -7.35 14.30 32.79
N ILE A 6 -7.34 13.33 31.90
CA ILE A 6 -6.45 12.17 31.99
C ILE A 6 -5.04 12.68 31.67
N LYS A 7 -4.25 12.89 32.71
CA LYS A 7 -2.85 13.28 32.59
C LYS A 7 -2.05 12.03 32.13
N ILE A 8 -1.96 11.86 30.84
CA ILE A 8 -1.13 10.80 30.25
C ILE A 8 0.33 11.25 30.36
N ASP A 9 1.14 10.46 31.04
CA ASP A 9 2.58 10.66 31.03
C ASP A 9 3.14 10.18 29.70
N ASP A 10 3.47 11.12 28.82
CA ASP A 10 4.00 10.87 27.47
C ASP A 10 5.53 10.79 27.42
N CYS A 11 6.13 10.24 28.47
CA CYS A 11 7.59 10.13 28.62
C CYS A 11 8.30 9.48 27.41
N TRP A 12 7.62 8.62 26.67
CA TRP A 12 8.16 7.99 25.45
C TRP A 12 8.47 9.01 24.34
N ASN A 13 7.74 10.13 24.27
CA ASN A 13 8.00 11.22 23.33
C ASN A 13 9.04 12.23 23.83
N LYS A 14 9.36 12.21 25.11
CA LYS A 14 10.32 13.14 25.74
C LYS A 14 11.67 12.47 25.91
N ILE A 15 11.77 11.48 26.78
CA ILE A 15 13.01 10.80 27.18
C ILE A 15 13.07 9.35 26.68
N GLY A 16 11.99 8.84 26.07
CA GLY A 16 11.88 7.47 25.56
C GLY A 16 12.47 7.27 24.17
N VAL A 17 12.03 6.22 23.48
CA VAL A 17 12.54 5.82 22.17
C VAL A 17 12.37 6.91 21.12
N TRP A 18 11.24 7.61 21.11
CA TRP A 18 10.95 8.68 20.16
C TRP A 18 11.36 10.08 20.65
N GLY A 19 11.80 10.18 21.93
CA GLY A 19 12.21 11.45 22.52
C GLY A 19 13.62 11.85 22.17
N HIS A 20 13.89 13.15 22.28
CA HIS A 20 15.21 13.74 22.04
C HIS A 20 15.84 14.33 23.30
N VAL A 21 15.11 14.38 24.42
CA VAL A 21 15.58 14.94 25.69
C VAL A 21 16.58 14.00 26.38
N ARG A 22 17.60 14.56 26.99
CA ARG A 22 18.60 13.84 27.80
C ARG A 22 18.47 14.19 29.27
N PRO A 23 18.71 13.26 30.21
CA PRO A 23 19.11 11.86 30.02
C PRO A 23 17.93 11.01 29.48
N ARG A 24 18.23 9.92 28.81
CA ARG A 24 17.23 8.96 28.35
C ARG A 24 16.60 8.20 29.51
N CYS A 25 15.40 7.65 29.27
CA CYS A 25 14.68 6.86 30.26
C CYS A 25 15.55 5.66 30.73
N PRO A 26 15.82 5.51 32.03
CA PRO A 26 16.67 4.43 32.56
C PRO A 26 16.08 3.04 32.33
N GLU A 27 14.75 2.93 32.23
CA GLU A 27 14.08 1.65 31.96
C GLU A 27 14.40 1.10 30.56
N LEU A 28 14.82 1.94 29.60
CA LEU A 28 15.15 1.49 28.24
C LEU A 28 16.30 0.47 28.20
N GLU A 29 17.22 0.51 29.17
CA GLU A 29 18.30 -0.48 29.28
C GLU A 29 17.75 -1.89 29.54
N LYS A 30 16.61 -1.99 30.25
CA LYS A 30 15.97 -3.27 30.60
C LYS A 30 14.95 -3.73 29.58
N ILE A 31 14.14 -2.80 29.08
CA ILE A 31 12.97 -3.12 28.24
C ILE A 31 13.23 -2.91 26.75
N ILE A 32 14.35 -2.31 26.39
CA ILE A 32 14.82 -2.05 25.01
C ILE A 32 13.94 -1.05 24.26
N HIS A 33 12.59 -1.13 24.38
CA HIS A 33 11.65 -0.31 23.64
C HIS A 33 10.46 0.09 24.51
N CYS A 34 9.95 1.34 24.36
CA CYS A 34 8.83 1.86 25.16
C CYS A 34 7.55 1.03 24.98
N ALA A 35 7.33 0.37 23.85
CA ALA A 35 6.18 -0.51 23.63
C ALA A 35 6.11 -1.66 24.67
N ASN A 36 7.26 -2.06 25.24
CA ASN A 36 7.34 -3.10 26.28
C ASN A 36 7.21 -2.52 27.70
N CYS A 37 7.04 -1.19 27.82
CA CYS A 37 6.97 -0.50 29.10
C CYS A 37 5.56 -0.53 29.68
N LYS A 38 5.45 -0.75 30.99
CA LYS A 38 4.16 -0.71 31.69
C LYS A 38 3.49 0.67 31.62
N VAL A 39 4.26 1.76 31.65
CA VAL A 39 3.72 3.13 31.54
C VAL A 39 3.08 3.34 30.18
N TYR A 40 3.75 2.92 29.10
CA TYR A 40 3.21 3.01 27.75
C TYR A 40 1.95 2.16 27.57
N SER A 41 1.98 0.91 28.06
CA SER A 41 0.84 0.00 28.00
C SER A 41 -0.35 0.50 28.83
N ALA A 42 -0.10 1.10 30.00
CA ALA A 42 -1.16 1.70 30.82
C ALA A 42 -1.80 2.92 30.13
N ALA A 43 -1.00 3.79 29.54
CA ALA A 43 -1.50 4.92 28.77
C ALA A 43 -2.33 4.47 27.55
N ALA A 44 -1.88 3.43 26.84
CA ALA A 44 -2.63 2.86 25.71
C ALA A 44 -3.99 2.30 26.17
N ARG A 45 -4.04 1.59 27.29
CA ARG A 45 -5.32 1.08 27.85
C ARG A 45 -6.26 2.24 28.22
N GLN A 46 -5.75 3.28 28.89
CA GLN A 46 -6.58 4.45 29.21
C GLN A 46 -7.19 5.12 28.00
N LEU A 47 -6.49 5.10 26.85
CA LEU A 47 -7.01 5.62 25.59
C LEU A 47 -8.11 4.72 25.02
N LEU A 48 -7.97 3.40 25.15
CA LEU A 48 -8.97 2.42 24.67
C LEU A 48 -10.23 2.39 25.57
N ASP A 49 -10.06 2.62 26.87
CA ASP A 49 -11.15 2.61 27.86
C ASP A 49 -11.90 3.96 27.93
N ARG A 50 -11.62 4.89 27.01
CA ARG A 50 -12.34 6.17 26.94
C ARG A 50 -13.82 5.95 26.65
N GLU A 51 -14.67 6.55 27.47
CA GLU A 51 -16.09 6.63 27.16
C GLU A 51 -16.28 7.44 25.87
N ILE A 52 -17.01 6.84 24.95
CA ILE A 52 -17.35 7.48 23.68
C ILE A 52 -18.47 8.50 23.97
N SER A 53 -18.31 9.74 23.49
CA SER A 53 -19.33 10.76 23.71
C SER A 53 -20.68 10.34 23.11
N PRO A 54 -21.81 10.67 23.77
CA PRO A 54 -23.13 10.34 23.23
C PRO A 54 -23.38 10.94 21.84
N GLU A 55 -22.83 12.12 21.58
CA GLU A 55 -22.92 12.78 20.26
C GLU A 55 -22.24 11.95 19.16
N TYR A 56 -21.01 11.47 19.42
CA TYR A 56 -20.31 10.59 18.48
C TYR A 56 -21.05 9.27 18.25
N MET A 57 -21.65 8.71 19.31
CA MET A 57 -22.48 7.50 19.18
C MET A 57 -23.70 7.74 18.28
N GLN A 58 -24.35 8.90 18.40
CA GLN A 58 -25.47 9.29 17.56
C GLN A 58 -25.05 9.51 16.10
N GLU A 59 -23.96 10.22 15.85
CA GLU A 59 -23.43 10.42 14.50
C GLU A 59 -23.04 9.10 13.84
N ALA A 60 -22.35 8.23 14.58
CA ALA A 60 -22.00 6.91 14.10
C ALA A 60 -23.23 6.06 13.80
N ALA A 61 -24.26 6.10 14.67
CA ALA A 61 -25.53 5.40 14.48
C ALA A 61 -26.28 5.90 13.24
N ILE A 62 -26.34 7.22 13.02
CA ILE A 62 -26.95 7.82 11.82
C ILE A 62 -26.20 7.37 10.57
N THR A 63 -24.87 7.40 10.60
CA THR A 63 -24.03 6.99 9.46
C THR A 63 -24.21 5.51 9.13
N LEU A 64 -24.28 4.65 10.15
CA LEU A 64 -24.53 3.21 9.99
C LEU A 64 -25.97 2.89 9.55
N ALA A 65 -26.95 3.68 10.03
CA ALA A 65 -28.36 3.52 9.66
C ALA A 65 -28.64 4.03 8.25
N GLN A 66 -27.78 4.87 7.69
CA GLN A 66 -27.90 5.25 6.27
C GLN A 66 -27.79 3.99 5.43
N ARG A 67 -28.93 3.60 4.86
CA ARG A 67 -29.00 2.45 3.96
C ARG A 67 -28.02 2.71 2.81
N LYS A 68 -26.93 1.96 2.79
CA LYS A 68 -26.01 2.00 1.66
C LYS A 68 -26.86 1.71 0.42
N GLU A 69 -27.04 2.71 -0.44
CA GLU A 69 -27.72 2.50 -1.70
C GLU A 69 -27.03 1.32 -2.37
N THR A 70 -27.70 0.17 -2.34
CA THR A 70 -27.31 -0.96 -3.17
C THR A 70 -27.49 -0.46 -4.58
N THR A 71 -26.43 0.02 -5.19
CA THR A 71 -26.38 0.25 -6.62
C THR A 71 -26.98 -1.00 -7.24
N LYS A 72 -28.17 -0.81 -7.88
CA LYS A 72 -28.84 -1.84 -8.65
C LYS A 72 -27.74 -2.62 -9.38
N ASN A 73 -27.84 -3.94 -9.39
CA ASN A 73 -26.92 -4.87 -10.07
C ASN A 73 -26.66 -4.44 -11.52
N THR A 74 -25.93 -3.38 -11.71
CA THR A 74 -25.30 -3.09 -12.99
C THR A 74 -24.06 -3.97 -13.01
N ASN A 75 -24.00 -4.88 -13.97
CA ASN A 75 -22.78 -5.61 -14.23
C ASN A 75 -21.62 -4.60 -14.27
N THR A 76 -20.69 -4.73 -13.33
CA THR A 76 -19.57 -3.79 -13.24
C THR A 76 -18.27 -4.58 -13.23
N THR A 77 -17.34 -4.17 -14.06
CA THR A 77 -15.99 -4.71 -14.06
C THR A 77 -15.09 -3.82 -13.20
N SER A 78 -14.40 -4.43 -12.25
CA SER A 78 -13.36 -3.77 -11.46
C SER A 78 -12.04 -3.84 -12.20
N ILE A 79 -11.37 -2.68 -12.34
CA ILE A 79 -10.07 -2.58 -13.00
C ILE A 79 -9.06 -1.87 -12.10
N VAL A 80 -7.80 -2.29 -12.17
CA VAL A 80 -6.65 -1.58 -11.61
C VAL A 80 -6.17 -0.58 -12.64
N ILE A 81 -6.04 0.69 -12.26
CA ILE A 81 -5.54 1.75 -13.13
C ILE A 81 -4.07 1.98 -12.82
N PHE A 82 -3.24 1.98 -13.85
CA PHE A 82 -1.81 2.22 -13.76
C PHE A 82 -1.29 2.96 -14.99
N ARG A 83 -0.08 3.50 -14.90
CA ARG A 83 0.53 4.30 -15.94
C ARG A 83 1.83 3.67 -16.47
N ILE A 84 1.97 3.65 -17.80
CA ILE A 84 3.22 3.31 -18.49
C ILE A 84 3.60 4.47 -19.39
N GLY A 85 4.74 5.10 -19.13
CA GLY A 85 5.09 6.35 -19.79
C GLY A 85 4.06 7.44 -19.51
N GLU A 86 3.40 7.92 -20.53
CA GLU A 86 2.34 8.93 -20.46
C GLU A 86 0.93 8.31 -20.54
N GLU A 87 0.85 7.00 -20.83
CA GLU A 87 -0.42 6.32 -21.07
C GLU A 87 -1.01 5.70 -19.79
N TRP A 88 -2.30 5.92 -19.56
CA TRP A 88 -3.07 5.30 -18.51
C TRP A 88 -3.76 4.04 -19.03
N LEU A 89 -3.56 2.94 -18.34
CA LEU A 89 -4.07 1.63 -18.70
C LEU A 89 -4.93 1.05 -17.58
N GLY A 90 -5.87 0.19 -17.95
CA GLY A 90 -6.72 -0.56 -17.03
C GLY A 90 -6.50 -2.05 -17.16
N LEU A 91 -6.37 -2.75 -16.04
CA LEU A 91 -6.27 -4.20 -15.98
C LEU A 91 -7.42 -4.75 -15.13
N PRO A 92 -8.19 -5.73 -15.63
CA PRO A 92 -9.22 -6.39 -14.83
C PRO A 92 -8.64 -6.99 -13.54
N THR A 93 -9.33 -6.75 -12.42
CA THR A 93 -8.82 -7.15 -11.10
C THR A 93 -8.70 -8.66 -10.93
N HIS A 94 -9.43 -9.47 -11.68
CA HIS A 94 -9.33 -10.92 -11.60
C HIS A 94 -7.99 -11.47 -12.11
N LEU A 95 -7.25 -10.72 -12.94
CA LEU A 95 -5.90 -11.07 -13.37
C LEU A 95 -4.83 -10.56 -12.42
N PHE A 96 -5.17 -9.56 -11.60
CA PHE A 96 -4.23 -8.87 -10.74
C PHE A 96 -3.96 -9.67 -9.47
N GLN A 97 -2.69 -9.79 -9.09
CA GLN A 97 -2.26 -10.46 -7.87
C GLN A 97 -1.79 -9.46 -6.82
N GLU A 98 -0.77 -8.69 -7.14
CA GLU A 98 -0.18 -7.73 -6.21
C GLU A 98 0.59 -6.61 -6.91
N VAL A 99 0.82 -5.52 -6.17
CA VAL A 99 1.78 -4.47 -6.52
C VAL A 99 2.97 -4.58 -5.58
N VAL A 100 4.16 -4.59 -6.14
CA VAL A 100 5.40 -4.62 -5.37
C VAL A 100 6.29 -3.43 -5.71
N GLN A 101 7.25 -3.15 -4.84
CA GLN A 101 8.29 -2.18 -5.15
C GLN A 101 9.15 -2.69 -6.32
N PHE A 102 9.72 -1.74 -7.06
CA PHE A 102 10.62 -2.10 -8.15
C PHE A 102 11.77 -2.99 -7.64
N ARG A 103 12.03 -4.08 -8.35
CA ARG A 103 13.09 -5.05 -8.08
C ARG A 103 14.01 -5.14 -9.29
N SER A 104 15.26 -5.49 -9.06
CA SER A 104 16.23 -5.73 -10.14
C SER A 104 15.78 -6.86 -11.05
N VAL A 105 15.78 -6.59 -12.35
CA VAL A 105 15.46 -7.60 -13.37
C VAL A 105 16.75 -8.19 -13.89
N HIS A 106 16.89 -9.49 -13.77
CA HIS A 106 18.04 -10.25 -14.24
C HIS A 106 17.82 -10.72 -15.68
N SER A 107 18.69 -10.30 -16.58
CA SER A 107 18.58 -10.67 -18.00
C SER A 107 18.81 -12.16 -18.22
N ILE A 108 18.05 -12.74 -19.15
CA ILE A 108 18.26 -14.14 -19.59
C ILE A 108 19.27 -14.11 -20.74
N PRO A 109 20.37 -14.90 -20.68
CA PRO A 109 21.32 -15.01 -21.79
C PRO A 109 20.63 -15.46 -23.08
N HIS A 110 21.11 -14.99 -24.21
CA HIS A 110 20.64 -15.37 -25.57
C HIS A 110 19.15 -15.07 -25.85
N ARG A 111 18.48 -14.30 -25.01
CA ARG A 111 17.09 -13.90 -25.29
C ARG A 111 16.99 -13.10 -26.58
N ARG A 112 15.99 -13.38 -27.38
CA ARG A 112 15.64 -12.60 -28.58
C ARG A 112 14.38 -11.77 -28.29
N GLY A 113 14.36 -10.51 -28.74
CA GLY A 113 13.23 -9.62 -28.61
C GLY A 113 13.30 -8.69 -27.38
N LYS A 114 12.45 -7.66 -27.40
CA LYS A 114 12.42 -6.56 -26.39
C LYS A 114 11.32 -6.73 -25.34
N ILE A 115 10.33 -7.59 -25.59
CA ILE A 115 9.16 -7.79 -24.73
C ILE A 115 9.57 -8.50 -23.44
N LEU A 116 10.27 -9.62 -23.54
CA LEU A 116 10.78 -10.33 -22.36
C LEU A 116 11.99 -9.57 -21.81
N ARG A 117 11.88 -9.00 -20.61
CA ARG A 117 12.98 -8.27 -19.94
C ARG A 117 13.94 -9.19 -19.22
N GLY A 118 13.45 -10.26 -18.64
CA GLY A 118 14.26 -11.19 -17.85
C GLY A 118 13.46 -11.88 -16.75
N LEU A 119 14.15 -12.19 -15.66
CA LEU A 119 13.59 -12.77 -14.46
C LEU A 119 13.67 -11.77 -13.30
N VAL A 120 12.68 -11.77 -12.45
CA VAL A 120 12.63 -10.97 -11.23
C VAL A 120 12.23 -11.86 -10.05
N ASN A 121 12.86 -11.65 -8.91
CA ASN A 121 12.53 -12.35 -7.67
C ASN A 121 11.41 -11.60 -6.95
N ILE A 122 10.24 -12.22 -6.85
CA ILE A 122 9.11 -11.73 -6.07
C ILE A 122 8.84 -12.71 -4.93
N ARG A 123 9.09 -12.27 -3.70
CA ARG A 123 8.89 -13.09 -2.48
C ARG A 123 9.59 -14.47 -2.51
N GLY A 124 10.78 -14.56 -3.12
CA GLY A 124 11.55 -15.80 -3.21
C GLY A 124 11.27 -16.63 -4.46
N GLU A 125 10.26 -16.26 -5.26
CA GLU A 125 9.93 -16.93 -6.52
C GLU A 125 10.47 -16.14 -7.72
N LEU A 126 11.13 -16.82 -8.65
CA LEU A 126 11.58 -16.25 -9.92
C LEU A 126 10.41 -16.21 -10.91
N GLN A 127 10.05 -15.00 -11.35
CA GLN A 127 8.94 -14.77 -12.26
C GLN A 127 9.41 -14.06 -13.52
N LEU A 128 8.70 -14.28 -14.63
CA LEU A 128 8.99 -13.64 -15.90
C LEU A 128 8.65 -12.15 -15.86
N CYS A 129 9.66 -11.31 -16.12
CA CYS A 129 9.47 -9.88 -16.27
C CYS A 129 9.31 -9.50 -17.74
N VAL A 130 8.20 -8.86 -18.09
CA VAL A 130 7.85 -8.44 -19.43
C VAL A 130 7.72 -6.94 -19.55
N SER A 131 7.97 -6.38 -20.72
CA SER A 131 7.73 -4.96 -21.02
C SER A 131 6.37 -4.83 -21.69
N LEU A 132 5.38 -4.40 -20.93
CA LEU A 132 4.03 -4.13 -21.44
C LEU A 132 4.05 -2.94 -22.43
N GLY A 133 4.91 -1.93 -22.20
CA GLY A 133 5.10 -0.83 -23.12
C GLY A 133 5.60 -1.27 -24.51
N GLN A 134 6.53 -2.24 -24.55
CA GLN A 134 6.99 -2.82 -25.83
C GLN A 134 5.94 -3.72 -26.47
N LEU A 135 5.11 -4.40 -25.68
CA LEU A 135 4.03 -5.25 -26.19
C LEU A 135 2.93 -4.41 -26.85
N LEU A 136 2.61 -3.24 -26.27
CA LEU A 136 1.57 -2.33 -26.73
C LEU A 136 2.08 -1.20 -27.64
N ASP A 137 3.37 -1.23 -28.02
CA ASP A 137 4.03 -0.20 -28.83
C ASP A 137 3.92 1.24 -28.28
N ILE A 138 3.98 1.38 -26.97
CA ILE A 138 3.98 2.67 -26.29
C ILE A 138 5.37 3.31 -26.44
N LYS A 139 5.47 4.39 -27.23
CA LYS A 139 6.72 4.99 -27.70
C LYS A 139 7.60 5.66 -26.63
N LYS A 140 7.06 5.96 -25.44
CA LYS A 140 7.81 6.57 -24.33
C LYS A 140 7.48 5.85 -23.03
N GLY A 141 8.43 5.13 -22.46
CA GLY A 141 8.21 4.59 -21.12
C GLY A 141 8.96 3.33 -20.76
N GLU A 142 10.21 3.14 -21.25
CA GLU A 142 11.06 2.18 -20.57
C GLU A 142 11.41 2.72 -19.18
N ILE A 143 10.79 2.13 -18.17
CA ILE A 143 11.07 2.39 -16.79
C ILE A 143 12.39 1.70 -16.46
N GLN A 144 13.44 2.51 -16.27
CA GLN A 144 14.79 2.05 -15.94
C GLN A 144 15.14 2.49 -14.52
N GLY A 145 14.58 1.84 -13.50
CA GLY A 145 14.95 2.11 -12.12
C GLY A 145 14.33 3.39 -11.53
N THR A 146 14.42 3.53 -10.23
CA THR A 146 13.83 4.62 -9.44
C THR A 146 14.44 5.97 -9.77
N ASN A 147 13.74 6.81 -10.49
CA ASN A 147 14.08 8.21 -10.66
C ASN A 147 13.51 9.00 -9.46
N ILE A 148 14.18 8.89 -8.30
CA ILE A 148 13.82 9.56 -7.04
C ILE A 148 13.70 11.08 -7.23
N ALA A 149 14.50 11.67 -8.14
CA ALA A 149 14.49 13.10 -8.44
C ALA A 149 13.16 13.62 -9.03
N LYS A 150 12.29 12.74 -9.56
CA LYS A 150 10.98 13.11 -10.12
C LYS A 150 9.79 12.70 -9.27
N GLY A 151 9.99 12.18 -8.05
CA GLY A 151 8.90 11.72 -7.16
C GLY A 151 8.07 10.57 -7.74
N ILE A 152 8.54 9.90 -8.78
CA ILE A 152 7.85 8.78 -9.42
C ILE A 152 8.31 7.50 -8.72
N TYR A 153 7.43 6.94 -7.90
CA TYR A 153 7.65 5.66 -7.25
C TYR A 153 7.31 4.54 -8.24
N GLU A 154 8.33 4.07 -8.96
CA GLU A 154 8.19 2.92 -9.84
C GLU A 154 7.74 1.70 -9.06
N ARG A 155 6.80 0.99 -9.62
CA ARG A 155 6.21 -0.23 -9.06
C ARG A 155 6.31 -1.35 -10.09
N MET A 156 6.08 -2.55 -9.63
CA MET A 156 5.86 -3.69 -10.48
C MET A 156 4.48 -4.27 -10.19
N ILE A 157 3.73 -4.58 -11.23
CA ILE A 157 2.46 -5.29 -11.13
C ILE A 157 2.73 -6.76 -11.44
N VAL A 158 2.21 -7.62 -10.57
CA VAL A 158 2.18 -9.07 -10.75
C VAL A 158 0.79 -9.47 -11.20
N ILE A 159 0.72 -10.20 -12.29
CA ILE A 159 -0.52 -10.79 -12.79
C ILE A 159 -0.39 -12.31 -12.85
N ALA A 160 -1.53 -12.99 -12.77
CA ALA A 160 -1.62 -14.43 -13.00
C ALA A 160 -2.71 -14.72 -14.01
N LYS A 161 -2.37 -15.57 -14.98
CA LYS A 161 -3.31 -16.12 -15.96
C LYS A 161 -2.91 -17.55 -16.26
N ASP A 162 -3.88 -18.46 -16.21
CA ASP A 162 -3.72 -19.87 -16.54
C ASP A 162 -2.56 -20.55 -15.78
N GLY A 163 -2.38 -20.19 -14.50
CA GLY A 163 -1.32 -20.74 -13.65
C GLY A 163 0.06 -20.13 -13.86
N VAL A 164 0.23 -19.24 -14.83
CA VAL A 164 1.51 -18.57 -15.10
C VAL A 164 1.47 -17.14 -14.55
N ARG A 165 2.56 -16.73 -13.89
CA ARG A 165 2.73 -15.37 -13.36
C ARG A 165 3.65 -14.56 -14.24
N TYR A 166 3.25 -13.32 -14.47
CA TYR A 166 4.03 -12.32 -15.20
C TYR A 166 4.17 -11.07 -14.38
N VAL A 167 5.31 -10.43 -14.49
CA VAL A 167 5.60 -9.17 -13.80
C VAL A 167 5.93 -8.10 -14.83
N PHE A 168 5.41 -6.90 -14.66
CA PHE A 168 5.78 -5.78 -15.52
C PHE A 168 5.95 -4.48 -14.72
N PRO A 169 6.98 -3.70 -15.04
CA PRO A 169 7.21 -2.42 -14.43
C PRO A 169 6.17 -1.39 -14.87
N VAL A 170 5.73 -0.56 -13.93
CA VAL A 170 4.81 0.56 -14.15
C VAL A 170 5.31 1.82 -13.45
N GLY A 171 4.99 2.99 -13.98
CA GLY A 171 5.39 4.25 -13.37
C GLY A 171 4.56 4.60 -12.14
N GLU A 172 3.26 4.32 -12.18
CA GLU A 172 2.33 4.70 -11.14
C GLU A 172 1.14 3.74 -11.10
N VAL A 173 0.62 3.45 -9.91
CA VAL A 173 -0.62 2.69 -9.72
C VAL A 173 -1.60 3.57 -8.95
N ARG A 174 -2.76 3.87 -9.57
CA ARG A 174 -3.76 4.79 -9.01
C ARG A 174 -4.80 4.10 -8.14
N GLY A 175 -4.88 2.77 -8.21
CA GLY A 175 -5.83 1.96 -7.45
C GLY A 175 -6.91 1.33 -8.31
N ILE A 176 -7.97 0.85 -7.65
CA ILE A 176 -9.07 0.11 -8.28
C ILE A 176 -10.24 1.04 -8.54
N ARG A 177 -10.83 0.93 -9.73
CA ARG A 177 -12.08 1.60 -10.12
C ARG A 177 -13.07 0.58 -10.65
N ARG A 178 -14.37 0.86 -10.46
CA ARG A 178 -15.45 0.06 -11.01
C ARG A 178 -16.07 0.81 -12.17
N TYR A 179 -16.27 0.12 -13.25
CA TYR A 179 -16.92 0.63 -14.45
C TYR A 179 -18.12 -0.24 -14.80
N PRO A 180 -19.23 0.35 -15.22
CA PRO A 180 -20.35 -0.43 -15.75
C PRO A 180 -19.89 -1.13 -17.02
N ASP A 181 -20.24 -2.42 -17.13
CA ASP A 181 -20.05 -3.15 -18.38
C ASP A 181 -20.95 -2.48 -19.42
N LYS A 182 -20.39 -2.02 -20.53
CA LYS A 182 -21.19 -1.56 -21.65
C LYS A 182 -21.83 -2.80 -22.29
N GLU A 183 -23.14 -2.75 -22.43
CA GLU A 183 -23.88 -3.66 -23.29
C GLU A 183 -23.38 -3.58 -24.74
#